data_d3253a6eaf871c4bf4629b4772e86d80
#
_entry.id   d3253a6eaf871c4bf4629b4772e86d80
#
_cell.length_a   1.000
_cell.length_b   1.000
_cell.length_c   1.000
_cell.angle_alpha   90.00
_cell.angle_beta   90.00
_cell.angle_gamma   90.00
#
_symmetry.space_group_name_H-M   'P 1'
#
loop_
_entity.id
_entity.type
_entity.pdbx_description
1 polymer ?
#
loop_
_entity_poly.entity_id
_entity_poly.type
_entity_poly.pdbx_seq_one_letter_code
_entity_poly.pdbx_strand_id
1 'polypeptide(L)'
;KNWASMLDDHVCYFGIVDMHAITVKYSPAELRKNTLSCVAQYIACGLDPERSNIFVQSHVTGHTELAWLLSCITPIGELQRMNQFKEKTAKLGFNVEKCSDLKFIHEGARAGASVNSGLLMYPVLMAADILLYNADLVPVGNDQRQHLELCRDLAQRFNHNYTDTFTVPEAYIPKQGARIM
;
A
#
# COMPACT_ATOMS: atom_id res chain seq x y z
N LYS A 1 -11.91 9.83 13.55
CA LYS A 1 -11.83 11.10 14.31
C LYS A 1 -10.45 11.76 14.15
N ASN A 2 -9.34 11.02 14.36
CA ASN A 2 -7.99 11.62 14.23
C ASN A 2 -7.68 12.16 12.84
N TRP A 3 -8.16 11.49 11.79
CA TRP A 3 -7.97 11.97 10.41
C TRP A 3 -8.85 13.16 10.06
N ALA A 4 -10.07 13.23 10.62
CA ALA A 4 -10.96 14.37 10.40
C ALA A 4 -10.39 15.67 10.99
N SER A 5 -9.64 15.60 12.11
CA SER A 5 -8.99 16.78 12.68
C SER A 5 -7.79 17.28 11.86
N MET A 6 -7.20 16.44 11.00
CA MET A 6 -6.12 16.87 10.10
C MET A 6 -6.61 17.78 8.97
N LEU A 7 -7.92 17.74 8.65
CA LEU A 7 -8.51 18.60 7.64
C LEU A 7 -8.45 20.09 7.96
N ASP A 8 -8.20 20.45 9.21
CA ASP A 8 -8.12 21.85 9.62
C ASP A 8 -6.78 22.49 9.20
N ASP A 9 -5.71 21.69 9.14
CA ASP A 9 -4.35 22.17 8.92
C ASP A 9 -3.67 21.59 7.67
N HIS A 10 -4.29 20.59 7.02
CA HIS A 10 -3.68 19.85 5.93
C HIS A 10 -4.63 19.63 4.74
N VAL A 11 -4.07 19.56 3.55
CA VAL A 11 -4.77 19.02 2.37
C VAL A 11 -4.66 17.51 2.43
N CYS A 12 -5.80 16.83 2.63
CA CYS A 12 -5.83 15.39 2.86
C CYS A 12 -6.38 14.63 1.66
N TYR A 13 -5.75 13.50 1.37
CA TYR A 13 -6.15 12.54 0.33
C TYR A 13 -6.52 11.21 0.99
N PHE A 14 -7.72 10.70 0.71
CA PHE A 14 -8.25 9.45 1.25
C PHE A 14 -8.60 8.50 0.13
N GLY A 15 -7.68 7.61 -0.20
CA GLY A 15 -7.88 6.58 -1.22
C GLY A 15 -8.64 5.37 -0.68
N ILE A 16 -9.65 4.93 -1.43
CA ILE A 16 -10.27 3.62 -1.22
C ILE A 16 -9.47 2.62 -2.06
N VAL A 17 -8.65 1.82 -1.39
CA VAL A 17 -7.58 1.02 -2.01
C VAL A 17 -8.09 -0.32 -2.56
N ASP A 18 -9.01 -0.26 -3.50
CA ASP A 18 -9.63 -1.41 -4.14
C ASP A 18 -8.63 -2.27 -4.95
N MET A 19 -7.55 -1.68 -5.47
CA MET A 19 -6.51 -2.42 -6.16
C MET A 19 -5.60 -3.22 -5.20
N HIS A 20 -5.41 -2.76 -3.97
CA HIS A 20 -4.76 -3.58 -2.94
C HIS A 20 -5.63 -4.76 -2.53
N ALA A 21 -6.94 -4.58 -2.53
CA ALA A 21 -7.87 -5.64 -2.15
C ALA A 21 -7.84 -6.84 -3.09
N ILE A 22 -7.50 -6.65 -4.38
CA ILE A 22 -7.45 -7.74 -5.37
C ILE A 22 -6.18 -8.61 -5.30
N THR A 23 -5.24 -8.29 -4.42
CA THR A 23 -4.05 -9.13 -4.17
C THR A 23 -4.38 -10.47 -3.52
N VAL A 24 -5.58 -10.62 -2.99
CA VAL A 24 -6.15 -11.86 -2.45
C VAL A 24 -7.40 -12.26 -3.23
N LYS A 25 -7.87 -13.50 -3.04
CA LYS A 25 -9.11 -13.96 -3.71
C LYS A 25 -10.30 -13.09 -3.32
N TYR A 26 -11.06 -12.63 -4.29
CA TYR A 26 -12.20 -11.74 -4.11
C TYR A 26 -13.37 -12.12 -5.03
N SER A 27 -14.57 -11.64 -4.66
CA SER A 27 -15.75 -11.61 -5.52
C SER A 27 -15.93 -10.19 -6.07
N PRO A 28 -16.07 -9.97 -7.39
CA PRO A 28 -16.25 -8.63 -7.95
C PRO A 28 -17.45 -7.88 -7.37
N ALA A 29 -18.55 -8.58 -7.09
CA ALA A 29 -19.75 -8.00 -6.49
C ALA A 29 -19.50 -7.52 -5.05
N GLU A 30 -18.79 -8.35 -4.25
CA GLU A 30 -18.41 -7.99 -2.88
C GLU A 30 -17.39 -6.86 -2.85
N LEU A 31 -16.39 -6.88 -3.74
CA LEU A 31 -15.42 -5.80 -3.84
C LEU A 31 -16.11 -4.45 -4.09
N ARG A 32 -17.03 -4.40 -5.07
CA ARG A 32 -17.81 -3.19 -5.35
C ARG A 32 -18.63 -2.74 -4.15
N LYS A 33 -19.33 -3.66 -3.48
CA LYS A 33 -20.12 -3.37 -2.29
C LYS A 33 -19.23 -2.83 -1.16
N ASN A 34 -18.07 -3.46 -0.92
CA ASN A 34 -17.14 -3.06 0.14
C ASN A 34 -16.49 -1.71 -0.14
N THR A 35 -16.15 -1.41 -1.41
CA THR A 35 -15.63 -0.10 -1.83
C THR A 35 -16.64 1.01 -1.50
N LEU A 36 -17.91 0.85 -1.88
CA LEU A 36 -18.95 1.83 -1.57
C LEU A 36 -19.23 1.94 -0.06
N SER A 37 -19.23 0.80 0.64
CA SER A 37 -19.42 0.79 2.10
C SER A 37 -18.27 1.52 2.82
N CYS A 38 -17.03 1.38 2.34
CA CYS A 38 -15.87 2.07 2.90
C CYS A 38 -15.99 3.60 2.75
N VAL A 39 -16.41 4.08 1.57
CA VAL A 39 -16.70 5.52 1.36
C VAL A 39 -17.76 6.02 2.33
N ALA A 40 -18.87 5.28 2.44
CA ALA A 40 -19.97 5.65 3.34
C ALA A 40 -19.51 5.72 4.81
N GLN A 41 -18.65 4.77 5.23
CA GLN A 41 -18.08 4.76 6.58
C GLN A 41 -17.13 5.96 6.80
N TYR A 42 -16.33 6.35 5.83
CA TYR A 42 -15.47 7.52 5.94
C TYR A 42 -16.30 8.79 6.19
N ILE A 43 -17.35 8.99 5.40
CA ILE A 43 -18.26 10.14 5.56
C ILE A 43 -18.97 10.08 6.93
N ALA A 44 -19.50 8.91 7.30
CA ALA A 44 -20.17 8.72 8.59
C ALA A 44 -19.23 8.94 9.80
N CYS A 45 -17.93 8.70 9.63
CA CYS A 45 -16.91 8.97 10.66
C CYS A 45 -16.44 10.43 10.69
N GLY A 46 -16.99 11.30 9.86
CA GLY A 46 -16.74 12.75 9.88
C GLY A 46 -15.71 13.24 8.86
N LEU A 47 -15.37 12.43 7.85
CA LEU A 47 -14.62 12.95 6.71
C LEU A 47 -15.59 13.68 5.78
N ASP A 48 -15.48 15.00 5.76
CA ASP A 48 -16.31 15.87 4.92
C ASP A 48 -15.81 15.80 3.46
N PRO A 49 -16.63 15.31 2.51
CA PRO A 49 -16.22 15.20 1.11
C PRO A 49 -16.00 16.56 0.42
N GLU A 50 -16.54 17.65 0.98
CA GLU A 50 -16.30 19.02 0.47
C GLU A 50 -14.96 19.59 0.91
N ARG A 51 -14.38 19.03 1.99
CA ARG A 51 -13.12 19.47 2.59
C ARG A 51 -11.97 18.49 2.36
N SER A 52 -12.25 17.31 1.81
CA SER A 52 -11.27 16.25 1.66
C SER A 52 -11.31 15.64 0.25
N ASN A 53 -10.15 15.17 -0.23
CA ASN A 53 -10.07 14.46 -1.49
C ASN A 53 -10.31 12.97 -1.24
N ILE A 54 -11.55 12.51 -1.38
CA ILE A 54 -11.92 11.09 -1.27
C ILE A 54 -12.04 10.51 -2.68
N PHE A 55 -11.32 9.44 -2.98
CA PHE A 55 -11.34 8.81 -4.31
C PHE A 55 -11.21 7.29 -4.22
N VAL A 56 -11.60 6.61 -5.29
CA VAL A 56 -11.37 5.18 -5.47
C VAL A 56 -10.07 5.02 -6.26
N GLN A 57 -9.13 4.24 -5.74
CA GLN A 57 -7.77 4.08 -6.29
C GLN A 57 -7.80 3.67 -7.77
N SER A 58 -8.64 2.72 -8.16
CA SER A 58 -8.75 2.26 -9.55
C SER A 58 -9.31 3.30 -10.53
N HIS A 59 -9.89 4.39 -10.03
CA HIS A 59 -10.39 5.48 -10.88
C HIS A 59 -9.29 6.48 -11.25
N VAL A 60 -8.11 6.37 -10.67
CA VAL A 60 -6.94 7.21 -10.95
C VAL A 60 -5.83 6.35 -11.51
N THR A 61 -5.67 6.32 -12.83
CA THR A 61 -4.72 5.45 -13.54
C THR A 61 -3.27 5.69 -13.16
N GLY A 62 -2.93 6.91 -12.73
CA GLY A 62 -1.58 7.29 -12.29
C GLY A 62 -1.00 6.40 -11.19
N HIS A 63 -1.83 5.80 -10.33
CA HIS A 63 -1.36 4.86 -9.30
C HIS A 63 -0.66 3.65 -9.92
N THR A 64 -1.27 3.03 -10.92
CA THR A 64 -0.70 1.85 -11.60
C THR A 64 0.45 2.21 -12.53
N GLU A 65 0.37 3.33 -13.21
CA GLU A 65 1.44 3.83 -14.08
C GLU A 65 2.70 4.12 -13.26
N LEU A 66 2.56 4.86 -12.16
CA LEU A 66 3.69 5.14 -11.27
C LEU A 66 4.20 3.86 -10.59
N ALA A 67 3.31 2.96 -10.15
CA ALA A 67 3.72 1.69 -9.59
C ALA A 67 4.57 0.87 -10.55
N TRP A 68 4.24 0.87 -11.85
CA TRP A 68 5.06 0.21 -12.86
C TRP A 68 6.46 0.85 -12.98
N LEU A 69 6.54 2.18 -13.05
CA LEU A 69 7.84 2.89 -13.12
C LEU A 69 8.70 2.60 -11.89
N LEU A 70 8.12 2.68 -10.68
CA LEU A 70 8.81 2.37 -9.44
C LEU A 70 9.24 0.90 -9.35
N SER A 71 8.45 -0.03 -9.92
CA SER A 71 8.80 -1.45 -9.99
C SER A 71 10.11 -1.69 -10.74
N CYS A 72 10.36 -0.90 -11.79
CA CYS A 72 11.57 -1.03 -12.61
C CYS A 72 12.86 -0.62 -11.87
N ILE A 73 12.74 0.11 -10.76
CA ILE A 73 13.87 0.51 -9.91
C ILE A 73 13.86 -0.16 -8.54
N THR A 74 12.91 -1.09 -8.28
CA THR A 74 12.77 -1.80 -7.00
C THR A 74 13.46 -3.16 -7.08
N PRO A 75 14.52 -3.43 -6.31
CA PRO A 75 15.11 -4.76 -6.24
C PRO A 75 14.16 -5.78 -5.63
N ILE A 76 14.00 -6.93 -6.29
CA ILE A 76 13.13 -8.03 -5.82
C ILE A 76 13.49 -8.46 -4.39
N GLY A 77 14.80 -8.47 -4.04
CA GLY A 77 15.26 -8.84 -2.70
C GLY A 77 14.76 -7.91 -1.59
N GLU A 78 14.46 -6.64 -1.88
CA GLU A 78 13.85 -5.71 -0.91
C GLU A 78 12.41 -6.15 -0.61
N LEU A 79 11.64 -6.47 -1.63
CA LEU A 79 10.26 -6.93 -1.49
C LEU A 79 10.15 -8.28 -0.76
N GLN A 80 11.06 -9.21 -1.06
CA GLN A 80 11.11 -10.52 -0.40
C GLN A 80 11.45 -10.42 1.09
N ARG A 81 12.17 -9.38 1.51
CA ARG A 81 12.51 -9.14 2.93
C ARG A 81 11.39 -8.49 3.73
N MET A 82 10.32 -8.01 3.07
CA MET A 82 9.18 -7.40 3.74
C MET A 82 8.51 -8.37 4.72
N ASN A 83 8.34 -7.96 5.98
CA ASN A 83 7.75 -8.79 7.02
C ASN A 83 6.34 -9.26 6.67
N GLN A 84 5.51 -8.38 6.15
CA GLN A 84 4.15 -8.73 5.73
C GLN A 84 4.12 -9.72 4.56
N PHE A 85 5.07 -9.66 3.63
CA PHE A 85 5.21 -10.67 2.59
C PHE A 85 5.50 -12.05 3.20
N LYS A 86 6.47 -12.12 4.12
CA LYS A 86 6.83 -13.35 4.82
C LYS A 86 5.65 -13.92 5.62
N GLU A 87 4.94 -13.08 6.37
CA GLU A 87 3.76 -13.49 7.16
C GLU A 87 2.62 -14.02 6.29
N LYS A 88 2.30 -13.31 5.21
CA LYS A 88 1.22 -13.71 4.29
C LYS A 88 1.56 -15.00 3.55
N THR A 89 2.81 -15.16 3.11
CA THR A 89 3.27 -16.39 2.46
C THR A 89 3.30 -17.57 3.44
N ALA A 90 3.73 -17.36 4.69
CA ALA A 90 3.69 -18.37 5.73
C ALA A 90 2.26 -18.89 6.00
N LYS A 91 1.25 -17.99 6.01
CA LYS A 91 -0.17 -18.37 6.14
C LYS A 91 -0.67 -19.23 4.97
N LEU A 92 -0.05 -19.11 3.81
CA LEU A 92 -0.32 -19.95 2.63
C LEU A 92 0.49 -21.25 2.64
N GLY A 93 1.28 -21.52 3.68
CA GLY A 93 2.11 -22.72 3.81
C GLY A 93 3.51 -22.62 3.20
N PHE A 94 3.93 -21.39 2.84
CA PHE A 94 5.25 -21.16 2.25
C PHE A 94 6.22 -20.54 3.26
N ASN A 95 7.42 -21.10 3.37
CA ASN A 95 8.48 -20.54 4.22
C ASN A 95 9.55 -19.88 3.34
N VAL A 96 9.44 -18.57 3.16
CA VAL A 96 10.34 -17.76 2.33
C VAL A 96 11.79 -17.78 2.83
N GLU A 97 12.02 -17.99 4.13
CA GLU A 97 13.37 -17.97 4.74
C GLU A 97 14.18 -19.22 4.41
N LYS A 98 13.51 -20.32 4.09
CA LYS A 98 14.15 -21.59 3.71
C LYS A 98 14.41 -21.76 2.23
N CYS A 99 13.90 -20.83 1.40
CA CYS A 99 13.98 -20.92 -0.05
C CYS A 99 14.97 -19.90 -0.60
N SER A 100 16.22 -20.34 -0.79
CA SER A 100 17.24 -19.55 -1.52
C SER A 100 17.01 -19.52 -3.03
N ASP A 101 16.08 -20.32 -3.56
CA ASP A 101 15.87 -20.53 -4.99
C ASP A 101 14.43 -20.33 -5.44
N LEU A 102 14.25 -19.96 -6.71
CA LEU A 102 12.96 -19.89 -7.43
C LEU A 102 12.13 -21.19 -7.44
N LYS A 103 12.64 -22.30 -6.93
CA LYS A 103 11.91 -23.56 -6.69
C LYS A 103 10.66 -23.39 -5.84
N PHE A 104 10.67 -22.40 -4.96
CA PHE A 104 9.56 -21.97 -4.11
C PHE A 104 8.26 -21.68 -4.89
N ILE A 105 8.35 -21.01 -6.03
CA ILE A 105 7.18 -20.67 -6.87
C ILE A 105 6.60 -21.94 -7.52
N HIS A 106 7.46 -22.92 -7.84
CA HIS A 106 7.06 -24.16 -8.51
C HIS A 106 6.38 -25.17 -7.58
N GLU A 107 6.83 -25.29 -6.34
CA GLU A 107 6.28 -26.25 -5.38
C GLU A 107 4.91 -25.82 -4.86
N GLY A 108 4.68 -24.52 -4.65
CA GLY A 108 3.40 -23.98 -4.25
C GLY A 108 2.29 -24.11 -5.29
N ALA A 109 2.63 -24.00 -6.55
CA ALA A 109 1.69 -24.21 -7.65
C ALA A 109 1.15 -25.65 -7.69
N ARG A 110 1.94 -26.65 -7.25
CA ARG A 110 1.53 -28.06 -7.16
C ARG A 110 0.58 -28.34 -5.99
N ALA A 111 0.63 -27.52 -4.93
CA ALA A 111 -0.23 -27.69 -3.74
C ALA A 111 -1.56 -26.92 -3.83
N GLY A 112 -1.85 -26.26 -4.96
CA GLY A 112 -3.09 -25.47 -5.14
C GLY A 112 -3.11 -24.13 -4.41
N ALA A 113 -2.04 -23.82 -3.64
CA ALA A 113 -1.82 -22.49 -3.06
C ALA A 113 -0.82 -21.74 -3.95
N SER A 114 -1.12 -20.51 -4.34
CA SER A 114 -0.20 -19.70 -5.14
C SER A 114 0.06 -18.36 -4.46
N VAL A 115 1.33 -18.00 -4.41
CA VAL A 115 1.75 -16.63 -4.08
C VAL A 115 1.76 -15.86 -5.39
N ASN A 116 0.79 -14.97 -5.58
CA ASN A 116 0.71 -14.16 -6.80
C ASN A 116 1.69 -12.97 -6.76
N SER A 117 2.03 -12.44 -7.94
CA SER A 117 2.92 -11.28 -8.07
C SER A 117 2.38 -10.03 -7.37
N GLY A 118 1.06 -9.85 -7.33
CA GLY A 118 0.43 -8.74 -6.63
C GLY A 118 0.75 -8.73 -5.13
N LEU A 119 0.84 -9.92 -4.50
CA LEU A 119 1.23 -10.03 -3.09
C LEU A 119 2.70 -9.65 -2.85
N LEU A 120 3.57 -9.83 -3.82
CA LEU A 120 4.95 -9.37 -3.75
C LEU A 120 5.06 -7.87 -4.04
N MET A 121 4.28 -7.37 -5.00
CA MET A 121 4.42 -6.03 -5.57
C MET A 121 3.59 -4.94 -4.88
N TYR A 122 2.59 -5.31 -4.04
CA TYR A 122 1.71 -4.29 -3.44
C TYR A 122 2.45 -3.20 -2.62
N PRO A 123 3.64 -3.42 -2.01
CA PRO A 123 4.36 -2.34 -1.36
C PRO A 123 4.81 -1.24 -2.32
N VAL A 124 5.09 -1.59 -3.58
CA VAL A 124 5.42 -0.62 -4.63
C VAL A 124 4.19 0.16 -5.06
N LEU A 125 3.02 -0.49 -5.14
CA LEU A 125 1.74 0.22 -5.37
C LEU A 125 1.43 1.18 -4.22
N MET A 126 1.66 0.79 -2.97
CA MET A 126 1.50 1.69 -1.82
C MET A 126 2.48 2.88 -1.90
N ALA A 127 3.72 2.67 -2.33
CA ALA A 127 4.65 3.77 -2.57
C ALA A 127 4.12 4.71 -3.66
N ALA A 128 3.56 4.18 -4.74
CA ALA A 128 2.94 4.98 -5.79
C ALA A 128 1.73 5.77 -5.27
N ASP A 129 0.90 5.18 -4.39
CA ASP A 129 -0.24 5.86 -3.78
C ASP A 129 0.18 7.12 -2.99
N ILE A 130 1.36 7.10 -2.40
CA ILE A 130 1.91 8.19 -1.61
C ILE A 130 2.63 9.21 -2.50
N LEU A 131 3.52 8.73 -3.36
CA LEU A 131 4.41 9.59 -4.16
C LEU A 131 3.68 10.31 -5.29
N LEU A 132 2.58 9.74 -5.80
CA LEU A 132 1.76 10.37 -6.84
C LEU A 132 1.24 11.77 -6.43
N TYR A 133 1.00 11.95 -5.15
CA TYR A 133 0.50 13.20 -4.56
C TYR A 133 1.59 14.04 -3.88
N ASN A 134 2.86 13.62 -3.94
CA ASN A 134 3.97 14.25 -3.21
C ASN A 134 3.62 14.51 -1.73
N ALA A 135 3.05 13.50 -1.07
CA ALA A 135 2.60 13.64 0.30
C ALA A 135 3.78 13.90 1.25
N ASP A 136 3.66 14.95 2.08
CA ASP A 136 4.67 15.27 3.11
C ASP A 136 4.53 14.34 4.32
N LEU A 137 3.28 14.03 4.72
CA LEU A 137 2.97 13.25 5.91
C LEU A 137 2.05 12.07 5.57
N VAL A 138 2.38 10.90 6.10
CA VAL A 138 1.57 9.68 5.92
C VAL A 138 1.19 9.12 7.29
N PRO A 139 -0.10 9.17 7.67
CA PRO A 139 -0.58 8.55 8.89
C PRO A 139 -0.50 7.02 8.78
N VAL A 140 0.39 6.41 9.54
CA VAL A 140 0.62 4.96 9.52
C VAL A 140 0.65 4.35 10.91
N GLY A 141 0.16 3.12 11.02
CA GLY A 141 0.41 2.27 12.17
C GLY A 141 1.83 1.69 12.16
N ASN A 142 2.26 1.15 13.30
CA ASN A 142 3.59 0.54 13.42
C ASN A 142 3.84 -0.60 12.43
N ASP A 143 2.79 -1.35 12.07
CA ASP A 143 2.84 -2.45 11.10
C ASP A 143 3.10 -1.99 9.66
N GLN A 144 2.86 -0.71 9.36
CA GLN A 144 3.07 -0.11 8.02
C GLN A 144 4.41 0.66 7.92
N ARG A 145 5.20 0.75 9.00
CA ARG A 145 6.47 1.50 8.98
C ARG A 145 7.43 1.00 7.90
N GLN A 146 7.56 -0.32 7.76
CA GLN A 146 8.47 -0.91 6.77
C GLN A 146 8.04 -0.58 5.32
N HIS A 147 6.74 -0.47 5.04
CA HIS A 147 6.25 -0.04 3.74
C HIS A 147 6.57 1.44 3.47
N LEU A 148 6.43 2.28 4.49
CA LEU A 148 6.77 3.68 4.34
C LEU A 148 8.29 3.90 4.17
N GLU A 149 9.14 3.11 4.84
CA GLU A 149 10.59 3.15 4.61
C GLU A 149 10.93 2.75 3.16
N LEU A 150 10.31 1.69 2.63
CA LEU A 150 10.47 1.34 1.22
C LEU A 150 10.04 2.50 0.29
N CYS A 151 8.92 3.17 0.60
CA CYS A 151 8.46 4.34 -0.16
C CYS A 151 9.50 5.47 -0.15
N ARG A 152 10.09 5.76 1.01
CA ARG A 152 11.16 6.76 1.18
C ARG A 152 12.40 6.41 0.37
N ASP A 153 12.84 5.15 0.45
CA ASP A 153 13.98 4.63 -0.31
C ASP A 153 13.75 4.76 -1.82
N LEU A 154 12.53 4.46 -2.28
CA LEU A 154 12.16 4.59 -3.70
C LEU A 154 12.13 6.05 -4.15
N ALA A 155 11.60 6.97 -3.34
CA ALA A 155 11.63 8.40 -3.62
C ALA A 155 13.07 8.92 -3.75
N GLN A 156 13.92 8.61 -2.78
CA GLN A 156 15.34 9.01 -2.79
C GLN A 156 16.09 8.39 -3.98
N ARG A 157 15.86 7.11 -4.26
CA ARG A 157 16.50 6.40 -5.39
C ARG A 157 16.09 7.00 -6.73
N PHE A 158 14.82 7.34 -6.90
CA PHE A 158 14.32 7.99 -8.11
C PHE A 158 14.95 9.38 -8.27
N ASN A 159 14.90 10.19 -7.23
CA ASN A 159 15.46 11.55 -7.23
C ASN A 159 16.97 11.54 -7.55
N HIS A 160 17.70 10.58 -6.96
CA HIS A 160 19.13 10.43 -7.23
C HIS A 160 19.43 9.99 -8.67
N ASN A 161 18.67 9.04 -9.21
CA ASN A 161 18.96 8.44 -10.51
C ASN A 161 18.50 9.30 -11.70
N TYR A 162 17.48 10.13 -11.50
CA TYR A 162 16.85 10.88 -12.60
C TYR A 162 16.84 12.38 -12.33
N THR A 163 15.91 12.84 -11.50
CA THR A 163 15.78 14.26 -11.15
C THR A 163 15.00 14.38 -9.84
N ASP A 164 15.17 15.47 -9.13
CA ASP A 164 14.46 15.79 -7.90
C ASP A 164 12.96 15.99 -8.18
N THR A 165 12.19 14.93 -8.03
CA THR A 165 10.78 14.83 -8.43
C THR A 165 9.86 14.59 -7.24
N PHE A 166 10.24 13.67 -6.33
CA PHE A 166 9.38 13.22 -5.25
C PHE A 166 9.76 13.84 -3.92
N THR A 167 8.77 14.32 -3.19
CA THR A 167 8.91 14.60 -1.75
C THR A 167 9.14 13.28 -1.01
N VAL A 168 10.14 13.24 -0.12
CA VAL A 168 10.39 12.07 0.72
C VAL A 168 9.44 12.14 1.93
N PRO A 169 8.44 11.26 2.01
CA PRO A 169 7.37 11.40 3.01
C PRO A 169 7.84 11.11 4.43
N GLU A 170 7.19 11.71 5.42
CA GLU A 170 7.40 11.42 6.84
C GLU A 170 6.23 10.64 7.44
N ALA A 171 6.54 9.76 8.42
CA ALA A 171 5.53 9.03 9.15
C ALA A 171 4.84 9.94 10.18
N TYR A 172 3.52 10.03 10.11
CA TYR A 172 2.72 10.59 11.18
C TYR A 172 2.15 9.46 12.04
N ILE A 173 2.66 9.32 13.26
CA ILE A 173 2.21 8.31 14.22
C ILE A 173 1.39 9.02 15.30
N PRO A 174 0.06 8.86 15.32
CA PRO A 174 -0.78 9.49 16.33
C PRO A 174 -0.41 8.99 17.74
N LYS A 175 -0.27 9.93 18.69
CA LYS A 175 0.10 9.61 20.09
C LYS A 175 -0.97 8.81 20.86
N GLN A 176 -2.23 8.79 20.39
CA GLN A 176 -3.35 8.08 21.02
C GLN A 176 -4.25 7.39 19.99
N GLY A 177 -4.79 6.24 20.35
CA GLY A 177 -5.87 5.57 19.61
C GLY A 177 -5.45 4.69 18.44
N ALA A 178 -4.21 4.24 18.38
CA ALA A 178 -3.69 3.49 17.24
C ALA A 178 -4.15 2.03 17.15
N ARG A 179 -4.82 1.46 18.15
CA ARG A 179 -5.26 0.06 18.12
C ARG A 179 -6.63 -0.12 18.79
N ILE A 180 -7.62 -0.46 17.98
CA ILE A 180 -8.88 -1.03 18.44
C ILE A 180 -8.70 -2.55 18.38
N MET A 181 -8.84 -3.20 19.55
CA MET A 181 -8.85 -4.67 19.63
C MET A 181 -10.24 -5.19 19.34
#